data_58048d587125221fd53d039bc0d7bbe6
#
_entry.id   58048d587125221fd53d039bc0d7bbe6
#
_cell.length_a   1.000
_cell.length_b   1.000
_cell.length_c   1.000
_cell.angle_alpha   90.00
_cell.angle_beta   90.00
_cell.angle_gamma   90.00
#
_symmetry.space_group_name_H-M   'P 1'
#
loop_
_entity.id
_entity.type
_entity.pdbx_description
1 polymer ?
#
loop_
_entity_poly.entity_id
_entity_poly.type
_entity_poly.pdbx_seq_one_letter_code
_entity_poly.pdbx_strand_id
1 'polypeptide(L)'
;MILLVKEYDSVAWDLHYTLLRTRGDIPVISLESNPNLPEDITSIWSALYKDCLNDKPTPLHINNLPLPLDYEVERVDGRFLIKTINSVVGEVIISEPTIERIVSEIHWFNERGSVFKKYYYNEYGFMYKSSSFIEGFGLAGSQFYSRDGKLLATWNHQTDSVVVGRKIFPTLSEFYLYCLKELGYEDEGIVFNNLGEPLQIIISKYKQANSVSENLLVFSERVSKLPENLDYILSHPELNTVVTVGGFDGAKDLCKDEVGSFEFLSPMYESMQSKTNNDVVITTETDNIWELDKLVSSCTQINFHVAAPTNMSDRL
;
A
#
# COMPACT_ATOMS: atom_id res chain seq x y z
N MET A 1 17.38 3.41 -6.16
CA MET A 1 16.44 2.26 -6.03
C MET A 1 15.29 2.67 -5.13
N ILE A 2 14.05 2.30 -5.45
CA ILE A 2 12.85 2.59 -4.67
C ILE A 2 12.11 1.30 -4.33
N LEU A 3 11.38 1.27 -3.21
CA LEU A 3 10.40 0.22 -2.90
C LEU A 3 9.03 0.67 -3.41
N LEU A 4 8.47 -0.07 -4.37
CA LEU A 4 7.17 0.19 -4.95
C LEU A 4 6.16 -0.84 -4.43
N VAL A 5 5.15 -0.38 -3.70
CA VAL A 5 4.11 -1.23 -3.11
C VAL A 5 2.73 -0.84 -3.61
N LYS A 6 1.83 -1.81 -3.75
CA LYS A 6 0.44 -1.55 -4.12
C LYS A 6 -0.26 -0.77 -3.01
N GLU A 7 -0.18 -1.27 -1.80
CA GLU A 7 -0.73 -0.72 -0.56
C GLU A 7 0.35 -0.83 0.53
N TYR A 8 0.41 0.14 1.45
CA TYR A 8 1.36 0.09 2.55
C TYR A 8 0.74 -0.63 3.75
N ASP A 9 0.65 -1.95 3.61
CA ASP A 9 0.15 -2.89 4.62
C ASP A 9 1.28 -3.45 5.51
N SER A 10 0.97 -4.42 6.35
CA SER A 10 1.94 -5.08 7.23
C SER A 10 3.06 -5.79 6.47
N VAL A 11 2.77 -6.37 5.31
CA VAL A 11 3.76 -7.06 4.47
C VAL A 11 4.73 -6.05 3.84
N ALA A 12 4.20 -4.95 3.34
CA ALA A 12 4.99 -3.85 2.81
C ALA A 12 5.87 -3.21 3.90
N TRP A 13 5.33 -3.07 5.12
CA TRP A 13 6.07 -2.57 6.27
C TRP A 13 7.24 -3.48 6.65
N ASP A 14 7.03 -4.79 6.74
CA ASP A 14 8.07 -5.78 7.04
C ASP A 14 9.18 -5.76 5.99
N LEU A 15 8.80 -5.67 4.71
CA LEU A 15 9.76 -5.58 3.61
C LEU A 15 10.56 -4.27 3.66
N HIS A 16 9.88 -3.13 3.87
CA HIS A 16 10.53 -1.82 4.02
C HIS A 16 11.57 -1.86 5.15
N TYR A 17 11.18 -2.37 6.33
CA TYR A 17 12.06 -2.48 7.47
C TYR A 17 13.26 -3.42 7.24
N THR A 18 13.05 -4.52 6.52
CA THR A 18 14.10 -5.44 6.11
C THR A 18 15.09 -4.76 5.16
N LEU A 19 14.59 -4.02 4.17
CA LEU A 19 15.42 -3.27 3.23
C LEU A 19 16.19 -2.14 3.92
N LEU A 20 15.56 -1.40 4.82
CA LEU A 20 16.21 -0.36 5.60
C LEU A 20 17.42 -0.90 6.37
N ARG A 21 17.33 -2.11 6.93
CA ARG A 21 18.43 -2.76 7.65
C ARG A 21 19.53 -3.32 6.75
N THR A 22 19.17 -3.83 5.60
CA THR A 22 20.11 -4.56 4.72
C THR A 22 20.75 -3.67 3.66
N ARG A 23 20.04 -2.68 3.17
CA ARG A 23 20.46 -1.82 2.05
C ARG A 23 20.51 -0.32 2.40
N GLY A 24 20.06 0.07 3.58
CA GLY A 24 19.94 1.46 4.00
C GLY A 24 18.59 2.07 3.65
N ASP A 25 18.50 3.39 3.76
CA ASP A 25 17.28 4.14 3.52
C ASP A 25 16.89 4.08 2.03
N ILE A 26 15.75 3.45 1.75
CA ILE A 26 15.19 3.31 0.40
C ILE A 26 13.84 4.03 0.38
N PRO A 27 13.63 5.00 -0.53
CA PRO A 27 12.33 5.66 -0.67
C PRO A 27 11.21 4.65 -0.95
N VAL A 28 10.10 4.78 -0.23
CA VAL A 28 8.92 3.93 -0.40
C VAL A 28 7.84 4.70 -1.13
N ILE A 29 7.37 4.13 -2.22
CA ILE A 29 6.30 4.68 -3.05
C ILE A 29 5.10 3.74 -2.99
N SER A 30 3.97 4.21 -2.46
CA SER A 30 2.70 3.49 -2.48
C SER A 30 1.87 3.89 -3.70
N LEU A 31 1.24 2.91 -4.36
CA LEU A 31 0.31 3.15 -5.47
C LEU A 31 -1.07 3.60 -4.99
N GLU A 32 -1.31 3.56 -3.68
CA GLU A 32 -2.55 4.05 -3.10
C GLU A 32 -2.77 5.54 -3.38
N SER A 33 -4.03 5.88 -3.64
CA SER A 33 -4.45 7.28 -3.76
C SER A 33 -4.68 7.96 -2.41
N ASN A 34 -4.35 7.29 -1.29
CA ASN A 34 -4.47 7.86 0.06
C ASN A 34 -3.32 8.83 0.32
N PRO A 35 -3.56 10.11 0.60
CA PRO A 35 -2.52 11.06 0.97
C PRO A 35 -2.11 10.98 2.45
N ASN A 36 -2.87 10.25 3.29
CA ASN A 36 -2.64 10.12 4.73
C ASN A 36 -1.77 8.88 5.03
N LEU A 37 -0.60 8.80 4.39
CA LEU A 37 0.41 7.78 4.64
C LEU A 37 1.39 8.27 5.72
N PRO A 38 2.16 7.35 6.36
CA PRO A 38 3.27 7.75 7.22
C PRO A 38 4.22 8.73 6.54
N GLU A 39 4.90 9.59 7.32
CA GLU A 39 5.73 10.71 6.79
C GLU A 39 6.84 10.26 5.85
N ASP A 40 7.36 9.04 6.02
CA ASP A 40 8.41 8.42 5.24
C ASP A 40 7.89 7.65 3.99
N ILE A 41 6.57 7.59 3.81
CA ILE A 41 5.94 6.90 2.68
C ILE A 41 5.31 7.92 1.74
N THR A 42 5.67 7.85 0.47
CA THR A 42 5.13 8.75 -0.55
C THR A 42 4.05 8.06 -1.37
N SER A 43 2.83 8.62 -1.41
CA SER A 43 1.85 8.20 -2.41
C SER A 43 2.31 8.62 -3.80
N ILE A 44 2.21 7.74 -4.79
CA ILE A 44 2.53 8.08 -6.18
C ILE A 44 1.63 9.23 -6.70
N TRP A 45 0.41 9.32 -6.16
CA TRP A 45 -0.55 10.37 -6.49
C TRP A 45 -0.14 11.75 -5.94
N SER A 46 0.82 11.81 -5.00
CA SER A 46 1.36 13.06 -4.47
C SER A 46 2.01 13.92 -5.56
N ALA A 47 2.42 13.31 -6.67
CA ALA A 47 2.86 14.04 -7.86
C ALA A 47 1.84 15.08 -8.35
N LEU A 48 0.54 14.86 -8.10
CA LEU A 48 -0.54 15.78 -8.43
C LEU A 48 -0.73 16.90 -7.40
N TYR A 49 -0.21 16.73 -6.17
CA TYR A 49 -0.49 17.58 -5.00
C TYR A 49 0.71 18.40 -4.53
N LYS A 50 1.81 18.46 -5.30
CA LYS A 50 3.08 19.11 -4.89
C LYS A 50 2.91 20.50 -4.26
N ASP A 51 1.92 21.26 -4.71
CA ASP A 51 1.67 22.63 -4.25
C ASP A 51 0.61 22.73 -3.15
N CYS A 52 0.00 21.62 -2.73
CA CYS A 52 -1.17 21.61 -1.86
C CYS A 52 -0.87 21.27 -0.39
N LEU A 53 0.31 20.74 -0.06
CA LEU A 53 0.60 20.07 1.21
C LEU A 53 1.50 20.88 2.17
N ASN A 54 1.79 22.14 1.90
CA ASN A 54 2.75 22.95 2.67
C ASN A 54 2.19 23.56 3.97
N ASP A 55 0.89 23.38 4.26
CA ASP A 55 0.22 23.95 5.43
C ASP A 55 0.12 22.93 6.57
N LYS A 56 -0.15 23.44 7.77
CA LYS A 56 -0.43 22.57 8.91
C LYS A 56 -1.72 21.78 8.68
N PRO A 57 -1.77 20.48 9.01
CA PRO A 57 -2.98 19.69 8.98
C PRO A 57 -4.12 20.37 9.76
N THR A 58 -5.27 20.51 9.13
CA THR A 58 -6.50 21.05 9.75
C THR A 58 -7.64 20.15 9.28
N PRO A 59 -7.80 18.97 9.91
CA PRO A 59 -8.76 17.97 9.44
C PRO A 59 -10.20 18.47 9.52
N LEU A 60 -11.05 17.94 8.65
CA LEU A 60 -12.46 18.27 8.60
C LEU A 60 -13.20 17.58 9.75
N HIS A 61 -13.68 18.36 10.70
CA HIS A 61 -14.52 17.85 11.78
C HIS A 61 -15.98 17.70 11.32
N ILE A 62 -16.69 16.68 11.78
CA ILE A 62 -18.07 16.36 11.37
C ILE A 62 -19.03 17.54 11.50
N ASN A 63 -18.86 18.39 12.51
CA ASN A 63 -19.71 19.58 12.72
C ASN A 63 -19.48 20.68 11.68
N ASN A 64 -18.39 20.59 10.91
CA ASN A 64 -18.01 21.59 9.92
C ASN A 64 -18.24 21.07 8.48
N LEU A 65 -19.02 19.99 8.34
CA LEU A 65 -19.35 19.45 7.03
C LEU A 65 -20.08 20.49 6.18
N PRO A 66 -19.63 20.75 4.94
CA PRO A 66 -20.30 21.67 4.02
C PRO A 66 -21.54 21.02 3.39
N LEU A 67 -22.59 20.81 4.19
CA LEU A 67 -23.85 20.24 3.74
C LEU A 67 -24.84 21.35 3.30
N PRO A 68 -25.74 21.05 2.35
CA PRO A 68 -26.89 21.91 2.08
C PRO A 68 -27.73 22.20 3.34
N LEU A 69 -28.43 23.32 3.37
CA LEU A 69 -29.18 23.80 4.56
C LEU A 69 -30.30 22.85 5.02
N ASP A 70 -30.84 22.06 4.13
CA ASP A 70 -31.91 21.09 4.38
C ASP A 70 -31.39 19.69 4.74
N TYR A 71 -30.06 19.54 4.90
CA TYR A 71 -29.42 18.29 5.29
C TYR A 71 -28.92 18.41 6.72
N GLU A 72 -29.07 17.32 7.48
CA GLU A 72 -28.58 17.21 8.85
C GLU A 72 -27.84 15.89 9.05
N VAL A 73 -26.89 15.87 9.99
CA VAL A 73 -26.19 14.65 10.40
C VAL A 73 -26.79 14.17 11.72
N GLU A 74 -27.33 12.95 11.71
CA GLU A 74 -27.84 12.28 12.87
C GLU A 74 -27.05 11.04 13.21
N ARG A 75 -26.76 10.82 14.50
CA ARG A 75 -26.11 9.58 14.94
C ARG A 75 -27.17 8.53 15.27
N VAL A 76 -27.18 7.43 14.51
CA VAL A 76 -28.10 6.31 14.68
C VAL A 76 -27.29 5.02 14.74
N ASP A 77 -27.42 4.24 15.81
CA ASP A 77 -26.75 2.95 16.01
C ASP A 77 -25.23 2.99 15.79
N GLY A 78 -24.60 4.09 16.26
CA GLY A 78 -23.15 4.30 16.12
C GLY A 78 -22.71 4.88 14.77
N ARG A 79 -23.58 4.94 13.77
CA ARG A 79 -23.33 5.47 12.43
C ARG A 79 -23.75 6.95 12.36
N PHE A 80 -23.10 7.73 11.52
CA PHE A 80 -23.44 9.13 11.26
C PHE A 80 -24.14 9.23 9.90
N LEU A 81 -25.46 9.34 9.92
CA LEU A 81 -26.30 9.37 8.73
C LEU A 81 -26.58 10.80 8.31
N ILE A 82 -26.48 11.08 7.01
CA ILE A 82 -26.92 12.34 6.41
C ILE A 82 -28.38 12.15 6.00
N LYS A 83 -29.25 13.02 6.53
CA LYS A 83 -30.69 12.95 6.33
C LYS A 83 -31.22 14.24 5.73
N THR A 84 -32.26 14.09 4.94
CA THR A 84 -33.24 15.13 4.63
C THR A 84 -34.49 14.89 5.47
N ILE A 85 -35.49 15.76 5.34
CA ILE A 85 -36.79 15.60 6.05
C ILE A 85 -37.39 14.21 5.82
N ASN A 86 -37.21 13.62 4.65
CA ASN A 86 -37.93 12.42 4.22
C ASN A 86 -37.07 11.16 4.04
N SER A 87 -35.75 11.27 4.01
CA SER A 87 -34.89 10.15 3.64
C SER A 87 -33.48 10.25 4.18
N VAL A 88 -32.82 9.09 4.30
CA VAL A 88 -31.37 8.99 4.47
C VAL A 88 -30.74 9.06 3.09
N VAL A 89 -29.87 10.04 2.90
CA VAL A 89 -29.21 10.33 1.60
C VAL A 89 -27.71 10.02 1.61
N GLY A 90 -27.16 9.74 2.78
CA GLY A 90 -25.73 9.40 2.87
C GLY A 90 -25.30 9.00 4.27
N GLU A 91 -24.01 8.73 4.39
CA GLU A 91 -23.33 8.37 5.62
C GLU A 91 -21.97 9.03 5.68
N VAL A 92 -21.58 9.49 6.87
CA VAL A 92 -20.26 10.04 7.16
C VAL A 92 -19.43 8.97 7.85
N ILE A 93 -18.27 8.67 7.29
CA ILE A 93 -17.27 7.79 7.89
C ILE A 93 -16.23 8.66 8.59
N ILE A 94 -15.92 8.27 9.82
CA ILE A 94 -14.96 8.98 10.68
C ILE A 94 -13.67 8.14 10.75
N SER A 95 -12.53 8.81 10.68
CA SER A 95 -11.22 8.17 10.89
C SER A 95 -11.02 7.76 12.36
N GLU A 96 -10.18 6.75 12.56
CA GLU A 96 -9.73 6.39 13.90
C GLU A 96 -8.64 7.40 14.40
N PRO A 97 -8.62 7.77 15.67
CA PRO A 97 -9.59 7.38 16.71
C PRO A 97 -10.92 8.15 16.59
N THR A 98 -12.05 7.45 16.63
CA THR A 98 -13.39 8.02 16.38
C THR A 98 -13.79 9.13 17.36
N ILE A 99 -13.11 9.27 18.48
CA ILE A 99 -13.36 10.33 19.48
C ILE A 99 -13.07 11.72 18.91
N GLU A 100 -12.16 11.85 17.96
CA GLU A 100 -11.80 13.12 17.34
C GLU A 100 -12.85 13.60 16.33
N ARG A 101 -13.73 12.71 15.88
CA ARG A 101 -14.81 13.00 14.92
C ARG A 101 -14.31 13.64 13.61
N ILE A 102 -13.14 13.20 13.15
CA ILE A 102 -12.55 13.65 11.90
C ILE A 102 -13.16 12.87 10.76
N VAL A 103 -13.64 13.56 9.73
CA VAL A 103 -14.26 12.95 8.57
C VAL A 103 -13.19 12.41 7.63
N SER A 104 -13.28 11.12 7.29
CA SER A 104 -12.46 10.48 6.27
C SER A 104 -13.20 10.30 4.94
N GLU A 105 -14.48 9.89 5.01
CA GLU A 105 -15.28 9.67 3.80
C GLU A 105 -16.71 10.17 3.99
N ILE A 106 -17.38 10.49 2.87
CA ILE A 106 -18.82 10.62 2.80
C ILE A 106 -19.32 9.70 1.71
N HIS A 107 -20.26 8.82 2.06
CA HIS A 107 -20.95 7.94 1.14
C HIS A 107 -22.31 8.53 0.80
N TRP A 108 -22.60 8.76 -0.47
CA TRP A 108 -23.88 9.25 -0.95
C TRP A 108 -24.71 8.10 -1.50
N PHE A 109 -25.99 8.04 -1.12
CA PHE A 109 -26.91 7.01 -1.49
C PHE A 109 -27.88 7.49 -2.59
N ASN A 110 -28.18 6.61 -3.53
CA ASN A 110 -29.27 6.79 -4.47
C ASN A 110 -30.64 6.51 -3.78
N GLU A 111 -31.73 6.69 -4.53
CA GLU A 111 -33.11 6.44 -4.03
C GLU A 111 -33.34 5.00 -3.55
N ARG A 112 -32.49 4.03 -3.97
CA ARG A 112 -32.56 2.63 -3.54
C ARG A 112 -31.69 2.32 -2.32
N GLY A 113 -30.99 3.31 -1.76
CA GLY A 113 -30.08 3.16 -0.65
C GLY A 113 -28.70 2.60 -1.02
N SER A 114 -28.40 2.46 -2.31
CA SER A 114 -27.07 2.02 -2.78
C SER A 114 -26.12 3.19 -2.90
N VAL A 115 -24.84 2.97 -2.56
CA VAL A 115 -23.80 4.00 -2.73
C VAL A 115 -23.59 4.27 -4.21
N PHE A 116 -23.77 5.52 -4.64
CA PHE A 116 -23.47 5.94 -6.02
C PHE A 116 -22.28 6.87 -6.11
N LYS A 117 -21.88 7.50 -4.99
CA LYS A 117 -20.73 8.39 -4.93
C LYS A 117 -20.08 8.36 -3.58
N LYS A 118 -18.74 8.44 -3.53
CA LYS A 118 -17.95 8.61 -2.31
C LYS A 118 -17.08 9.85 -2.45
N TYR A 119 -16.96 10.60 -1.37
CA TYR A 119 -15.99 11.68 -1.21
C TYR A 119 -14.96 11.27 -0.17
N TYR A 120 -13.70 11.59 -0.42
CA TYR A 120 -12.57 11.27 0.45
C TYR A 120 -11.90 12.55 0.89
N TYR A 121 -11.67 12.68 2.19
CA TYR A 121 -11.05 13.83 2.81
C TYR A 121 -9.69 13.45 3.38
N ASN A 122 -8.72 14.35 3.30
CA ASN A 122 -7.40 14.16 3.86
C ASN A 122 -7.25 14.89 5.21
N GLU A 123 -6.10 14.73 5.84
CA GLU A 123 -5.76 15.38 7.11
C GLU A 123 -5.75 16.92 7.05
N TYR A 124 -5.66 17.51 5.84
CA TYR A 124 -5.75 18.96 5.63
C TYR A 124 -7.20 19.45 5.47
N GLY A 125 -8.19 18.57 5.60
CA GLY A 125 -9.62 18.90 5.64
C GLY A 125 -10.27 19.20 4.30
N PHE A 126 -9.59 18.98 3.16
CA PHE A 126 -10.22 19.14 1.85
C PHE A 126 -10.51 17.79 1.18
N MET A 127 -11.53 17.79 0.34
CA MET A 127 -11.89 16.64 -0.48
C MET A 127 -10.83 16.48 -1.60
N TYR A 128 -9.96 15.49 -1.44
CA TYR A 128 -8.91 15.23 -2.43
C TYR A 128 -9.35 14.31 -3.55
N LYS A 129 -10.39 13.48 -3.31
CA LYS A 129 -10.86 12.47 -4.27
C LYS A 129 -12.37 12.30 -4.17
N SER A 130 -13.02 12.07 -5.30
CA SER A 130 -14.36 11.49 -5.34
C SER A 130 -14.38 10.27 -6.24
N SER A 131 -15.19 9.28 -5.89
CA SER A 131 -15.39 8.06 -6.69
C SER A 131 -16.86 7.87 -6.99
N SER A 132 -17.18 7.52 -8.24
CA SER A 132 -18.53 7.26 -8.72
C SER A 132 -18.73 5.77 -8.94
N PHE A 133 -19.90 5.27 -8.54
CA PHE A 133 -20.27 3.86 -8.63
C PHE A 133 -21.51 3.71 -9.52
N ILE A 134 -21.52 2.67 -10.33
CA ILE A 134 -22.67 2.30 -11.15
C ILE A 134 -23.22 0.99 -10.60
N GLU A 135 -24.52 0.96 -10.36
CA GLU A 135 -25.23 -0.23 -9.89
C GLU A 135 -25.00 -1.42 -10.82
N GLY A 136 -24.55 -2.55 -10.25
CA GLY A 136 -24.20 -3.76 -11.03
C GLY A 136 -22.81 -3.78 -11.68
N PHE A 137 -22.13 -2.63 -11.79
CA PHE A 137 -20.77 -2.53 -12.39
C PHE A 137 -19.69 -2.16 -11.38
N GLY A 138 -20.06 -1.67 -10.19
CA GLY A 138 -19.11 -1.23 -9.19
C GLY A 138 -18.49 0.13 -9.46
N LEU A 139 -17.19 0.29 -9.19
CA LEU A 139 -16.45 1.54 -9.33
C LEU A 139 -16.28 1.91 -10.81
N ALA A 140 -16.85 3.05 -11.20
CA ALA A 140 -16.83 3.53 -12.58
C ALA A 140 -15.68 4.50 -12.86
N GLY A 141 -15.42 5.43 -11.93
CA GLY A 141 -14.37 6.42 -12.10
C GLY A 141 -14.05 7.16 -10.83
N SER A 142 -12.87 7.78 -10.80
CA SER A 142 -12.41 8.63 -9.70
C SER A 142 -11.94 9.99 -10.23
N GLN A 143 -12.17 11.04 -9.47
CA GLN A 143 -11.75 12.39 -9.75
C GLN A 143 -10.91 12.89 -8.59
N PHE A 144 -9.79 13.57 -8.89
CA PHE A 144 -8.83 14.08 -7.92
C PHE A 144 -8.84 15.61 -7.97
N TYR A 145 -8.80 16.24 -6.80
CA TYR A 145 -8.99 17.67 -6.66
C TYR A 145 -7.87 18.31 -5.85
N SER A 146 -7.50 19.52 -6.21
CA SER A 146 -6.67 20.38 -5.37
C SER A 146 -7.43 20.90 -4.17
N ARG A 147 -6.72 21.57 -3.26
CA ARG A 147 -7.30 22.19 -2.05
C ARG A 147 -8.42 23.18 -2.33
N ASP A 148 -8.31 23.95 -3.40
CA ASP A 148 -9.31 24.92 -3.87
C ASP A 148 -10.41 24.30 -4.74
N GLY A 149 -10.50 22.96 -4.77
CA GLY A 149 -11.55 22.21 -5.47
C GLY A 149 -11.37 22.13 -6.99
N LYS A 150 -10.21 22.53 -7.53
CA LYS A 150 -9.89 22.40 -8.96
C LYS A 150 -9.63 20.94 -9.30
N LEU A 151 -10.23 20.45 -10.39
CA LEU A 151 -10.00 19.11 -10.91
C LEU A 151 -8.55 18.98 -11.43
N LEU A 152 -7.80 18.05 -10.86
CA LEU A 152 -6.41 17.73 -11.22
C LEU A 152 -6.33 16.55 -12.18
N ALA A 153 -7.06 15.47 -11.87
CA ALA A 153 -7.07 14.27 -12.68
C ALA A 153 -8.43 13.57 -12.66
N THR A 154 -8.68 12.79 -13.71
CA THR A 154 -9.81 11.85 -13.78
C THR A 154 -9.29 10.50 -14.18
N TRP A 155 -9.65 9.46 -13.41
CA TRP A 155 -9.36 8.07 -13.73
C TRP A 155 -10.65 7.34 -14.07
N ASN A 156 -10.71 6.81 -15.28
CA ASN A 156 -11.81 5.95 -15.73
C ASN A 156 -11.41 4.48 -15.47
N HIS A 157 -12.09 3.84 -14.52
CA HIS A 157 -11.78 2.47 -14.11
C HIS A 157 -12.20 1.41 -15.12
N GLN A 158 -13.12 1.73 -16.04
CA GLN A 158 -13.57 0.77 -17.06
C GLN A 158 -12.57 0.66 -18.23
N THR A 159 -11.92 1.77 -18.58
CA THR A 159 -10.94 1.82 -19.66
C THR A 159 -9.50 1.87 -19.15
N ASP A 160 -9.32 1.92 -17.83
CA ASP A 160 -8.05 2.09 -17.11
C ASP A 160 -7.26 3.33 -17.54
N SER A 161 -7.93 4.32 -18.12
CA SER A 161 -7.31 5.54 -18.63
C SER A 161 -7.35 6.68 -17.61
N VAL A 162 -6.28 7.49 -17.59
CA VAL A 162 -6.15 8.65 -16.71
C VAL A 162 -5.96 9.92 -17.53
N VAL A 163 -6.65 10.99 -17.15
CA VAL A 163 -6.54 12.32 -17.75
C VAL A 163 -6.03 13.29 -16.71
N VAL A 164 -4.92 14.00 -17.00
CA VAL A 164 -4.34 15.04 -16.14
C VAL A 164 -4.21 16.32 -16.96
N GLY A 165 -5.05 17.29 -16.68
CA GLY A 165 -5.11 18.51 -17.47
C GLY A 165 -5.42 18.23 -18.94
N ARG A 166 -4.42 18.38 -19.84
CA ARG A 166 -4.53 18.09 -21.29
C ARG A 166 -3.86 16.76 -21.69
N LYS A 167 -3.19 16.09 -20.78
CA LYS A 167 -2.51 14.81 -21.02
C LYS A 167 -3.48 13.67 -20.81
N ILE A 168 -3.46 12.69 -21.70
CA ILE A 168 -4.24 11.45 -21.61
C ILE A 168 -3.25 10.30 -21.53
N PHE A 169 -3.40 9.47 -20.52
CA PHE A 169 -2.66 8.24 -20.33
C PHE A 169 -3.60 7.07 -20.62
N PRO A 170 -3.33 6.28 -21.67
CA PRO A 170 -4.17 5.14 -22.06
C PRO A 170 -4.31 4.08 -20.97
N THR A 171 -3.27 3.94 -20.13
CA THR A 171 -3.26 2.98 -19.02
C THR A 171 -2.82 3.63 -17.72
N LEU A 172 -3.23 3.05 -16.59
CA LEU A 172 -2.81 3.48 -15.27
C LEU A 172 -1.29 3.35 -15.08
N SER A 173 -0.67 2.32 -15.69
CA SER A 173 0.78 2.12 -15.63
C SER A 173 1.56 3.26 -16.30
N GLU A 174 1.09 3.78 -17.44
CA GLU A 174 1.71 4.93 -18.09
C GLU A 174 1.57 6.22 -17.25
N PHE A 175 0.42 6.38 -16.59
CA PHE A 175 0.23 7.47 -15.63
C PHE A 175 1.18 7.34 -14.44
N TYR A 176 1.37 6.13 -13.89
CA TYR A 176 2.31 5.92 -12.79
C TYR A 176 3.76 6.18 -13.20
N LEU A 177 4.16 5.81 -14.41
CA LEU A 177 5.48 6.19 -14.94
C LEU A 177 5.66 7.71 -15.02
N TYR A 178 4.63 8.42 -15.48
CA TYR A 178 4.64 9.88 -15.47
C TYR A 178 4.79 10.42 -14.04
N CYS A 179 4.07 9.87 -13.07
CA CYS A 179 4.19 10.29 -11.67
C CYS A 179 5.59 10.00 -11.09
N LEU A 180 6.17 8.82 -11.36
CA LEU A 180 7.54 8.50 -10.94
C LEU A 180 8.55 9.50 -11.50
N LYS A 181 8.38 9.90 -12.75
CA LYS A 181 9.20 10.96 -13.37
C LYS A 181 9.04 12.30 -12.66
N GLU A 182 7.82 12.76 -12.40
CA GLU A 182 7.52 14.00 -11.69
C GLU A 182 8.07 13.98 -10.24
N LEU A 183 8.16 12.81 -9.62
CA LEU A 183 8.75 12.61 -8.30
C LEU A 183 10.28 12.46 -8.33
N GLY A 184 10.90 12.36 -9.52
CA GLY A 184 12.35 12.25 -9.68
C GLY A 184 12.90 10.84 -9.63
N TYR A 185 12.06 9.81 -9.80
CA TYR A 185 12.42 8.39 -9.71
C TYR A 185 12.39 7.66 -11.07
N GLU A 186 12.44 8.39 -12.20
CA GLU A 186 12.34 7.82 -13.55
C GLU A 186 13.40 6.73 -13.83
N ASP A 187 14.63 6.95 -13.39
CA ASP A 187 15.77 6.06 -13.67
C ASP A 187 16.07 5.07 -12.56
N GLU A 188 15.30 5.10 -11.47
CA GLU A 188 15.55 4.26 -10.31
C GLU A 188 15.18 2.80 -10.56
N GLY A 189 15.97 1.87 -9.99
CA GLY A 189 15.59 0.46 -9.88
C GLY A 189 14.41 0.29 -8.94
N ILE A 190 13.58 -0.72 -9.17
CA ILE A 190 12.35 -0.93 -8.43
C ILE A 190 12.43 -2.24 -7.65
N VAL A 191 12.25 -2.16 -6.33
CA VAL A 191 11.96 -3.31 -5.47
C VAL A 191 10.43 -3.41 -5.35
N PHE A 192 9.87 -4.60 -5.52
CA PHE A 192 8.42 -4.81 -5.44
C PHE A 192 8.10 -6.21 -4.92
N ASN A 193 6.92 -6.35 -4.31
CA ASN A 193 6.43 -7.61 -3.72
C ASN A 193 5.13 -8.12 -4.34
N ASN A 194 4.61 -7.42 -5.36
CA ASN A 194 3.31 -7.72 -5.94
C ASN A 194 3.40 -7.82 -7.46
N LEU A 195 2.88 -8.92 -8.02
CA LEU A 195 2.90 -9.22 -9.46
C LEU A 195 1.73 -8.58 -10.25
N GLY A 196 1.00 -7.66 -9.63
CA GLY A 196 -0.07 -6.89 -10.28
C GLY A 196 0.44 -5.57 -10.86
N GLU A 197 -0.06 -4.45 -10.34
CA GLU A 197 0.24 -3.10 -10.83
C GLU A 197 1.75 -2.76 -10.82
N PRO A 198 2.55 -3.07 -9.78
CA PRO A 198 3.99 -2.80 -9.81
C PRO A 198 4.71 -3.48 -10.99
N LEU A 199 4.37 -4.75 -11.29
CA LEU A 199 4.93 -5.45 -12.43
C LEU A 199 4.55 -4.79 -13.76
N GLN A 200 3.30 -4.33 -13.92
CA GLN A 200 2.84 -3.63 -15.13
C GLN A 200 3.60 -2.32 -15.34
N ILE A 201 3.96 -1.62 -14.28
CA ILE A 201 4.78 -0.41 -14.34
C ILE A 201 6.18 -0.74 -14.87
N ILE A 202 6.82 -1.80 -14.36
CA ILE A 202 8.14 -2.25 -14.80
C ILE A 202 8.12 -2.63 -16.27
N ILE A 203 7.13 -3.41 -16.70
CA ILE A 203 6.94 -3.79 -18.11
C ILE A 203 6.79 -2.54 -19.00
N SER A 204 5.99 -1.58 -18.56
CA SER A 204 5.76 -0.34 -19.30
C SER A 204 7.03 0.53 -19.36
N LYS A 205 7.78 0.60 -18.26
CA LYS A 205 9.08 1.28 -18.19
C LYS A 205 10.08 0.67 -19.19
N TYR A 206 10.20 -0.65 -19.21
CA TYR A 206 11.08 -1.36 -20.15
C TYR A 206 10.74 -1.07 -21.61
N LYS A 207 9.45 -1.11 -21.96
CA LYS A 207 8.99 -0.82 -23.33
C LYS A 207 9.32 0.60 -23.80
N GLN A 208 9.38 1.58 -22.88
CA GLN A 208 9.64 2.97 -23.22
C GLN A 208 11.13 3.31 -23.31
N ALA A 209 11.95 2.76 -22.42
CA ALA A 209 13.32 3.25 -22.21
C ALA A 209 14.40 2.45 -22.95
N ASN A 210 14.14 1.24 -23.46
CA ASN A 210 15.15 0.29 -23.95
C ASN A 210 16.34 0.09 -22.98
N SER A 211 16.22 0.55 -21.73
CA SER A 211 17.24 0.45 -20.69
C SER A 211 16.69 -0.38 -19.54
N VAL A 212 17.49 -1.32 -19.08
CA VAL A 212 17.14 -2.17 -17.94
C VAL A 212 17.72 -1.51 -16.70
N SER A 213 16.87 -0.95 -15.85
CA SER A 213 17.23 -0.68 -14.46
C SER A 213 17.11 -2.00 -13.69
N GLU A 214 17.98 -2.24 -12.72
CA GLU A 214 17.90 -3.41 -11.85
C GLU A 214 16.59 -3.39 -11.08
N ASN A 215 15.74 -4.39 -11.30
CA ASN A 215 14.48 -4.53 -10.56
C ASN A 215 14.54 -5.81 -9.72
N LEU A 216 14.00 -5.75 -8.50
CA LEU A 216 14.00 -6.86 -7.56
C LEU A 216 12.57 -7.22 -7.19
N LEU A 217 12.16 -8.43 -7.51
CA LEU A 217 10.93 -9.03 -6.98
C LEU A 217 11.27 -9.74 -5.66
N VAL A 218 10.60 -9.33 -4.59
CA VAL A 218 10.81 -9.91 -3.27
C VAL A 218 9.56 -10.66 -2.82
N PHE A 219 9.69 -11.96 -2.59
CA PHE A 219 8.67 -12.76 -1.93
C PHE A 219 8.93 -12.81 -0.43
N SER A 220 8.04 -12.21 0.37
CA SER A 220 8.12 -12.19 1.83
C SER A 220 7.35 -13.34 2.50
N GLU A 221 6.47 -14.02 1.77
CA GLU A 221 5.63 -15.08 2.28
C GLU A 221 6.06 -16.45 1.78
N ARG A 222 5.75 -17.51 2.57
CA ARG A 222 5.82 -18.90 2.11
C ARG A 222 4.76 -19.12 1.04
N VAL A 223 5.14 -18.99 -0.21
CA VAL A 223 4.24 -19.20 -1.33
C VAL A 223 4.07 -20.70 -1.54
N SER A 224 2.92 -21.23 -1.14
CA SER A 224 2.55 -22.65 -1.34
C SER A 224 2.16 -22.95 -2.80
N LYS A 225 1.86 -21.92 -3.58
CA LYS A 225 1.52 -21.97 -5.00
C LYS A 225 2.24 -20.87 -5.73
N LEU A 226 2.87 -21.17 -6.86
CA LEU A 226 3.50 -20.17 -7.71
C LEU A 226 2.42 -19.18 -8.22
N PRO A 227 2.66 -17.86 -8.08
CA PRO A 227 1.75 -16.87 -8.65
C PRO A 227 1.64 -16.99 -10.17
N GLU A 228 0.44 -16.79 -10.72
CA GLU A 228 0.16 -16.94 -12.16
C GLU A 228 1.09 -16.13 -13.08
N ASN A 229 1.55 -14.96 -12.63
CA ASN A 229 2.42 -14.08 -13.43
C ASN A 229 3.92 -14.35 -13.23
N LEU A 230 4.30 -15.34 -12.43
CA LEU A 230 5.72 -15.64 -12.18
C LEU A 230 6.41 -16.14 -13.43
N ASP A 231 5.74 -16.94 -14.25
CA ASP A 231 6.29 -17.47 -15.51
C ASP A 231 6.74 -16.34 -16.45
N TYR A 232 6.03 -15.20 -16.44
CA TYR A 232 6.44 -14.03 -17.22
C TYR A 232 7.80 -13.49 -16.76
N ILE A 233 8.02 -13.37 -15.45
CA ILE A 233 9.29 -12.89 -14.88
C ILE A 233 10.41 -13.88 -15.15
N LEU A 234 10.15 -15.16 -14.97
CA LEU A 234 11.13 -16.22 -15.21
C LEU A 234 11.55 -16.31 -16.69
N SER A 235 10.65 -15.97 -17.62
CA SER A 235 10.95 -15.90 -19.05
C SER A 235 11.67 -14.62 -19.49
N HIS A 236 11.80 -13.61 -18.61
CA HIS A 236 12.43 -12.32 -18.86
C HIS A 236 13.43 -11.96 -17.74
N PRO A 237 14.46 -12.79 -17.51
CA PRO A 237 15.41 -12.60 -16.41
C PRO A 237 16.18 -11.27 -16.51
N GLU A 238 16.30 -10.70 -17.73
CA GLU A 238 16.91 -9.41 -17.96
C GLU A 238 16.11 -8.23 -17.35
N LEU A 239 14.84 -8.43 -17.02
CA LEU A 239 13.99 -7.39 -16.42
C LEU A 239 14.03 -7.41 -14.91
N ASN A 240 14.22 -8.59 -14.31
CA ASN A 240 13.99 -8.74 -12.87
C ASN A 240 14.90 -9.82 -12.26
N THR A 241 15.37 -9.55 -11.05
CA THR A 241 15.95 -10.54 -10.17
C THR A 241 14.92 -10.96 -9.13
N VAL A 242 14.73 -12.25 -8.94
CA VAL A 242 13.80 -12.78 -7.93
C VAL A 242 14.55 -13.04 -6.64
N VAL A 243 14.07 -12.48 -5.55
CA VAL A 243 14.64 -12.63 -4.22
C VAL A 243 13.58 -13.22 -3.28
N THR A 244 13.95 -14.20 -2.50
CA THR A 244 13.07 -14.79 -1.50
C THR A 244 13.55 -14.45 -0.10
N VAL A 245 12.63 -14.03 0.77
CA VAL A 245 12.89 -13.83 2.20
C VAL A 245 12.40 -15.06 2.96
N GLY A 246 13.33 -15.74 3.66
CA GLY A 246 13.01 -16.96 4.39
C GLY A 246 13.09 -18.23 3.53
N GLY A 247 13.20 -19.38 4.19
CA GLY A 247 13.37 -20.69 3.54
C GLY A 247 12.14 -21.05 2.69
N PHE A 248 12.23 -20.77 1.40
CA PHE A 248 11.23 -21.14 0.43
C PHE A 248 11.51 -22.58 -0.03
N ASP A 249 10.77 -23.55 0.51
CA ASP A 249 10.93 -24.96 0.11
C ASP A 249 10.65 -25.18 -1.38
N GLY A 250 9.79 -24.35 -1.99
CA GLY A 250 9.53 -24.33 -3.43
C GLY A 250 10.63 -23.73 -4.28
N ALA A 251 11.56 -22.93 -3.72
CA ALA A 251 12.67 -22.37 -4.50
C ALA A 251 13.62 -23.46 -5.01
N LYS A 252 13.72 -24.58 -4.32
CA LYS A 252 14.50 -25.75 -4.76
C LYS A 252 13.95 -26.38 -6.05
N ASP A 253 12.65 -26.32 -6.24
CA ASP A 253 12.01 -26.85 -7.45
C ASP A 253 12.09 -25.85 -8.61
N LEU A 254 12.12 -24.55 -8.33
CA LEU A 254 12.35 -23.48 -9.31
C LEU A 254 13.82 -23.43 -9.78
N CYS A 255 14.77 -23.78 -8.92
CA CYS A 255 16.21 -23.77 -9.27
C CYS A 255 16.66 -24.95 -10.13
N LYS A 256 15.78 -25.91 -10.42
CA LYS A 256 16.17 -27.09 -11.20
C LYS A 256 16.28 -26.85 -12.70
N ASP A 257 15.64 -25.81 -13.20
CA ASP A 257 15.64 -25.48 -14.63
C ASP A 257 16.23 -24.08 -14.85
N GLU A 258 17.55 -23.96 -14.98
CA GLU A 258 18.37 -22.87 -15.58
C GLU A 258 17.82 -21.42 -15.49
N VAL A 259 17.06 -21.07 -14.48
CA VAL A 259 16.44 -19.75 -14.37
C VAL A 259 17.33 -18.83 -13.53
N GLY A 260 17.60 -17.66 -14.07
CA GLY A 260 18.46 -16.60 -13.58
C GLY A 260 18.48 -16.35 -12.07
N SER A 261 19.52 -15.70 -11.61
CA SER A 261 19.95 -15.53 -10.23
C SER A 261 18.84 -15.35 -9.19
N PHE A 262 18.58 -16.38 -8.42
CA PHE A 262 17.88 -16.25 -7.15
C PHE A 262 18.87 -15.80 -6.08
N GLU A 263 18.72 -14.60 -5.57
CA GLU A 263 19.39 -14.18 -4.36
C GLU A 263 18.48 -14.46 -3.16
N PHE A 264 19.04 -15.13 -2.15
CA PHE A 264 18.37 -15.26 -0.86
C PHE A 264 18.72 -14.03 -0.02
N LEU A 265 17.74 -13.18 0.26
CA LEU A 265 17.86 -12.26 1.39
C LEU A 265 17.82 -13.13 2.64
N SER A 266 18.96 -13.27 3.25
CA SER A 266 19.05 -13.92 4.55
C SER A 266 18.08 -13.26 5.50
N PRO A 267 17.20 -14.03 6.16
CA PRO A 267 16.33 -13.45 7.17
C PRO A 267 17.20 -12.77 8.24
N MET A 268 16.65 -11.85 8.98
CA MET A 268 17.23 -10.99 10.03
C MET A 268 18.36 -11.60 10.90
N TYR A 269 18.56 -12.92 10.87
CA TYR A 269 19.48 -13.70 11.69
C TYR A 269 20.96 -13.54 11.31
N GLU A 270 21.34 -13.28 10.06
CA GLU A 270 22.74 -13.16 9.68
C GLU A 270 23.36 -11.79 9.98
N SER A 271 22.57 -10.71 9.98
CA SER A 271 23.10 -9.39 10.36
C SER A 271 23.41 -9.25 11.85
N MET A 272 22.89 -10.14 12.69
CA MET A 272 23.20 -10.22 14.12
C MET A 272 24.50 -10.99 14.43
N GLN A 273 24.99 -11.82 13.51
CA GLN A 273 26.21 -12.60 13.72
C GLN A 273 27.52 -11.78 13.68
N SER A 274 27.49 -10.53 13.26
CA SER A 274 28.71 -9.70 13.20
C SER A 274 29.10 -9.04 14.53
N LYS A 275 28.30 -9.16 15.57
CA LYS A 275 28.62 -8.67 16.91
C LYS A 275 28.37 -9.79 17.92
N THR A 276 29.43 -10.26 18.52
CA THR A 276 29.69 -11.13 19.67
C THR A 276 28.62 -11.28 20.79
N ASN A 277 27.35 -11.07 20.51
CA ASN A 277 26.25 -11.31 21.44
C ASN A 277 25.49 -12.53 20.94
N ASN A 278 25.42 -13.56 21.79
CA ASN A 278 24.66 -14.78 21.55
C ASN A 278 23.15 -14.54 21.74
N ASP A 279 22.62 -13.46 21.20
CA ASP A 279 21.21 -13.11 21.32
C ASP A 279 20.46 -13.58 20.07
N VAL A 280 19.41 -14.39 20.26
CA VAL A 280 18.52 -14.87 19.21
C VAL A 280 17.11 -14.35 19.49
N VAL A 281 16.52 -13.65 18.53
CA VAL A 281 15.11 -13.26 18.58
C VAL A 281 14.29 -14.29 17.84
N ILE A 282 13.36 -14.94 18.51
CA ILE A 282 12.43 -15.88 17.93
C ILE A 282 11.08 -15.18 17.81
N THR A 283 10.58 -15.04 16.58
CA THR A 283 9.19 -14.66 16.34
C THR A 283 8.40 -15.94 16.08
N THR A 284 7.34 -16.17 16.82
CA THR A 284 6.48 -17.34 16.65
C THR A 284 5.04 -16.90 16.43
N GLU A 285 4.43 -17.44 15.39
CA GLU A 285 2.99 -17.32 15.14
C GLU A 285 2.22 -18.51 15.70
N THR A 286 2.93 -19.49 16.31
CA THR A 286 2.32 -20.74 16.74
C THR A 286 2.07 -20.78 18.24
N ASP A 287 0.92 -21.34 18.65
CA ASP A 287 0.55 -21.62 20.04
C ASP A 287 1.44 -22.70 20.71
N ASN A 288 2.52 -23.13 20.08
CA ASN A 288 3.35 -24.26 20.52
C ASN A 288 4.50 -23.80 21.41
N ILE A 289 4.16 -23.17 22.52
CA ILE A 289 5.10 -22.72 23.59
C ILE A 289 5.99 -23.86 24.11
N TRP A 290 5.52 -25.10 24.09
CA TRP A 290 6.26 -26.27 24.56
C TRP A 290 7.48 -26.66 23.72
N GLU A 291 7.44 -26.44 22.40
CA GLU A 291 8.59 -26.67 21.54
C GLU A 291 9.66 -25.60 21.72
N LEU A 292 9.22 -24.37 21.97
CA LEU A 292 10.09 -23.23 22.27
C LEU A 292 10.82 -23.43 23.59
N ASP A 293 10.14 -23.89 24.63
CA ASP A 293 10.73 -24.17 25.95
C ASP A 293 11.78 -25.29 25.88
N LYS A 294 11.55 -26.31 25.08
CA LYS A 294 12.55 -27.35 24.79
C LYS A 294 13.79 -26.81 24.07
N LEU A 295 13.60 -25.92 23.11
CA LEU A 295 14.69 -25.33 22.34
C LEU A 295 15.54 -24.40 23.22
N VAL A 296 14.89 -23.54 23.97
CA VAL A 296 15.52 -22.63 24.94
C VAL A 296 16.30 -23.40 26.00
N SER A 297 15.71 -24.48 26.54
CA SER A 297 16.34 -25.32 27.58
C SER A 297 17.53 -26.13 27.07
N SER A 298 17.62 -26.39 25.75
CA SER A 298 18.73 -27.14 25.14
C SER A 298 19.96 -26.29 24.82
N CYS A 299 19.84 -24.95 24.83
CA CYS A 299 20.89 -24.02 24.39
C CYS A 299 21.35 -23.12 25.54
N THR A 300 22.26 -23.60 26.38
CA THR A 300 22.72 -22.90 27.59
C THR A 300 23.65 -21.70 27.36
N GLN A 301 24.05 -21.39 26.11
CA GLN A 301 24.98 -20.29 25.76
C GLN A 301 24.34 -19.22 24.90
N ILE A 302 23.03 -19.25 24.68
CA ILE A 302 22.32 -18.33 23.79
C ILE A 302 21.23 -17.61 24.59
N ASN A 303 21.19 -16.28 24.51
CA ASN A 303 20.11 -15.49 25.07
C ASN A 303 18.96 -15.45 24.06
N PHE A 304 17.82 -15.95 24.43
CA PHE A 304 16.62 -15.94 23.58
C PHE A 304 15.71 -14.78 23.95
N HIS A 305 15.33 -14.00 22.95
CA HIS A 305 14.29 -12.97 23.06
C HIS A 305 13.07 -13.46 22.25
N VAL A 306 11.97 -13.70 22.92
CA VAL A 306 10.72 -14.12 22.27
C VAL A 306 9.88 -12.88 22.03
N ALA A 307 9.64 -12.53 20.77
CA ALA A 307 8.66 -11.53 20.39
C ALA A 307 7.32 -12.23 20.14
N ALA A 308 6.39 -12.07 21.08
CA ALA A 308 5.01 -12.55 20.93
C ALA A 308 4.13 -11.49 20.28
N PRO A 309 3.14 -11.86 19.44
CA PRO A 309 2.13 -10.92 18.99
C PRO A 309 1.41 -10.27 20.19
N THR A 310 1.10 -8.99 20.10
CA THR A 310 0.50 -8.18 21.17
C THR A 310 -0.80 -8.74 21.77
N ASN A 311 -1.44 -9.68 21.10
CA ASN A 311 -2.65 -10.35 21.60
C ASN A 311 -2.39 -11.47 22.61
N MET A 312 -1.11 -11.82 22.90
CA MET A 312 -0.75 -12.85 23.88
C MET A 312 -0.39 -12.29 25.25
N SER A 313 -0.30 -10.97 25.42
CA SER A 313 0.08 -10.34 26.69
C SER A 313 -0.88 -10.60 27.86
N ASP A 314 -2.11 -11.04 27.58
CA ASP A 314 -3.13 -11.32 28.61
C ASP A 314 -3.13 -12.80 29.10
N ARG A 315 -2.20 -13.63 28.61
CA ARG A 315 -2.13 -15.06 28.96
C ARG A 315 -0.81 -15.51 29.62
N LEU A 316 0.09 -14.59 29.84
CA LEU A 316 1.29 -14.78 30.66
C LEU A 316 1.17 -13.98 31.95
#